data_f45fc6acabf2c142ff0b5cd17bad1f81
#
_entry.id   f45fc6acabf2c142ff0b5cd17bad1f81
#
_cell.length_a   1.000
_cell.length_b   1.000
_cell.length_c   1.000
_cell.angle_alpha   90.00
_cell.angle_beta   90.00
_cell.angle_gamma   90.00
#
_symmetry.space_group_name_H-M   'P 1'
#
loop_
_entity.id
_entity.type
_entity.pdbx_description
1 polymer ?
#
loop_
_entity_poly.entity_id
_entity_poly.type
_entity_poly.pdbx_seq_one_letter_code
_entity_poly.pdbx_strand_id
1 'polypeptide(L)'
;MASRLVLALDETDPVRACRIAEEVAPFVAAIKINYPLVLSSGLGIVTEISKFAKVICDFKVADIPNTNRLITESVFEAGAQGIIAHAFPGPESLKAIREVDSSKDLFVVITMSHPRGGDFFDIEAFCSLALEIGATGVIAPATRPEDIS
;
A
#
# COMPACT_ATOMS: atom_id res chain seq x y z
N MET A 1 6.18 -19.43 13.69
CA MET A 1 5.63 -19.02 12.36
C MET A 1 5.82 -17.53 12.23
N ALA A 2 6.22 -17.03 11.06
CA ALA A 2 6.24 -15.59 10.82
C ALA A 2 4.80 -15.03 10.86
N SER A 3 4.63 -13.84 11.44
CA SER A 3 3.32 -13.18 11.47
C SER A 3 2.82 -12.88 10.05
N ARG A 4 1.51 -12.95 9.85
CA ARG A 4 0.84 -12.56 8.60
C ARG A 4 -0.02 -11.29 8.80
N LEU A 5 0.05 -10.71 9.99
CA LEU A 5 -0.71 -9.50 10.31
C LEU A 5 0.00 -8.26 9.76
N VAL A 6 -0.77 -7.34 9.22
CA VAL A 6 -0.32 -6.00 8.85
C VAL A 6 -1.11 -5.01 9.70
N LEU A 7 -0.41 -4.19 10.49
CA LEU A 7 -1.05 -3.12 11.24
C LEU A 7 -1.43 -1.97 10.30
N ALA A 8 -2.69 -1.56 10.28
CA ALA A 8 -3.10 -0.28 9.70
C ALA A 8 -2.90 0.82 10.75
N LEU A 9 -1.83 1.60 10.60
CA LEU A 9 -1.46 2.66 11.54
C LEU A 9 -2.11 3.98 11.11
N ASP A 10 -3.37 4.15 11.51
CA ASP A 10 -4.18 5.33 11.22
C ASP A 10 -4.01 6.38 12.32
N GLU A 11 -2.80 6.92 12.42
CA GLU A 11 -2.39 7.94 13.40
C GLU A 11 -1.97 9.22 12.66
N THR A 12 -2.07 10.36 13.32
CA THR A 12 -1.66 11.67 12.77
C THR A 12 -0.55 12.33 13.58
N ASP A 13 -0.32 11.90 14.81
CA ASP A 13 0.79 12.34 15.66
C ASP A 13 2.03 11.45 15.38
N PRO A 14 3.12 11.99 14.82
CA PRO A 14 4.30 11.21 14.47
C PRO A 14 5.00 10.59 15.67
N VAL A 15 4.99 11.24 16.84
CA VAL A 15 5.61 10.69 18.05
C VAL A 15 4.85 9.45 18.53
N ARG A 16 3.53 9.56 18.55
CA ARG A 16 2.65 8.45 18.91
C ARG A 16 2.73 7.32 17.88
N ALA A 17 2.79 7.65 16.59
CA ALA A 17 2.95 6.68 15.51
C ALA A 17 4.24 5.85 15.66
N CYS A 18 5.38 6.50 15.91
CA CYS A 18 6.65 5.81 16.14
C CYS A 18 6.61 4.90 17.39
N ARG A 19 6.01 5.36 18.48
CA ARG A 19 5.86 4.55 19.69
C ARG A 19 5.03 3.30 19.43
N ILE A 20 3.88 3.44 18.77
CA ILE A 20 3.03 2.30 18.42
C ILE A 20 3.81 1.35 17.50
N ALA A 21 4.53 1.88 16.50
CA ALA A 21 5.32 1.08 15.56
C ALA A 21 6.38 0.22 16.30
N GLU A 22 7.10 0.80 17.22
CA GLU A 22 8.10 0.11 18.05
C GLU A 22 7.46 -1.01 18.90
N GLU A 23 6.35 -0.70 19.58
CA GLU A 23 5.63 -1.65 20.43
C GLU A 23 5.06 -2.86 19.67
N VAL A 24 4.56 -2.64 18.45
CA VAL A 24 3.89 -3.71 17.67
C VAL A 24 4.80 -4.46 16.70
N ALA A 25 5.96 -3.91 16.38
CA ALA A 25 6.90 -4.49 15.41
C ALA A 25 7.15 -6.00 15.60
N PRO A 26 7.31 -6.53 16.84
CA PRO A 26 7.55 -7.96 17.04
C PRO A 26 6.36 -8.86 16.65
N PHE A 27 5.17 -8.31 16.50
CA PHE A 27 3.92 -9.08 16.35
C PHE A 27 3.35 -9.03 14.93
N VAL A 28 3.86 -8.15 14.07
CA VAL A 28 3.32 -7.90 12.73
C VAL A 28 4.32 -8.24 11.62
N ALA A 29 3.81 -8.55 10.43
CA ALA A 29 4.63 -8.72 9.23
C ALA A 29 5.05 -7.38 8.62
N ALA A 30 4.20 -6.36 8.75
CA ALA A 30 4.45 -5.02 8.26
C ALA A 30 3.56 -4.01 8.98
N ILE A 31 3.93 -2.74 8.87
CA ILE A 31 3.10 -1.59 9.28
C ILE A 31 2.69 -0.84 8.02
N LYS A 32 1.40 -0.65 7.86
CA LYS A 32 0.81 0.11 6.75
C LYS A 32 0.49 1.53 7.23
N ILE A 33 1.05 2.53 6.56
CA ILE A 33 0.81 3.95 6.81
C ILE A 33 0.10 4.60 5.63
N ASN A 34 -0.63 5.67 5.89
CA ASN A 34 -1.44 6.34 4.90
C ASN A 34 -1.20 7.87 4.86
N TYR A 35 -1.93 8.57 4.00
CA TYR A 35 -1.81 10.01 3.80
C TYR A 35 -1.94 10.85 5.08
N PRO A 36 -2.92 10.64 5.99
CA PRO A 36 -3.05 11.49 7.17
C PRO A 36 -1.75 11.63 7.97
N LEU A 37 -1.01 10.54 8.18
CA LEU A 37 0.26 10.60 8.89
C LEU A 37 1.33 11.33 8.09
N VAL A 38 1.47 11.03 6.80
CA VAL A 38 2.48 11.65 5.94
C VAL A 38 2.20 13.13 5.71
N LEU A 39 0.94 13.53 5.56
CA LEU A 39 0.56 14.94 5.40
C LEU A 39 0.82 15.76 6.67
N SER A 40 0.71 15.14 7.85
CA SER A 40 0.97 15.83 9.12
C SER A 40 2.46 15.95 9.46
N SER A 41 3.30 15.02 9.00
CA SER A 41 4.69 14.88 9.45
C SER A 41 5.73 14.87 8.34
N GLY A 42 5.30 14.86 7.08
CA GLY A 42 6.19 14.70 5.92
C GLY A 42 6.59 13.24 5.68
N LEU A 43 7.22 13.00 4.53
CA LEU A 43 7.61 11.64 4.09
C LEU A 43 8.71 11.02 4.98
N GLY A 44 9.45 11.82 5.73
CA GLY A 44 10.46 11.34 6.69
C GLY A 44 9.93 10.37 7.75
N ILE A 45 8.62 10.37 8.03
CA ILE A 45 8.00 9.40 8.95
C ILE A 45 8.14 7.95 8.45
N VAL A 46 8.20 7.73 7.14
CA VAL A 46 8.45 6.41 6.54
C VAL A 46 9.82 5.91 7.01
N THR A 47 10.85 6.76 6.94
CA THR A 47 12.22 6.44 7.39
C THR A 47 12.25 6.11 8.87
N GLU A 48 11.53 6.87 9.70
CA GLU A 48 11.51 6.62 11.14
C GLU A 48 10.84 5.28 11.48
N ILE A 49 9.67 5.00 10.91
CA ILE A 49 8.94 3.76 11.17
C ILE A 49 9.66 2.54 10.56
N SER A 50 10.37 2.71 9.44
CA SER A 50 11.12 1.62 8.81
C SER A 50 12.28 1.08 9.65
N LYS A 51 12.71 1.80 10.68
CA LYS A 51 13.69 1.32 11.66
C LYS A 51 13.16 0.18 12.55
N PHE A 52 11.85 0.09 12.70
CA PHE A 52 11.20 -0.90 13.58
C PHE A 52 10.60 -2.07 12.82
N ALA A 53 9.98 -1.82 11.66
CA ALA A 53 9.28 -2.83 10.89
C ALA A 53 9.28 -2.52 9.39
N LYS A 54 8.94 -3.51 8.57
CA LYS A 54 8.62 -3.32 7.16
C LYS A 54 7.47 -2.33 7.01
N VAL A 55 7.64 -1.30 6.17
CA VAL A 55 6.61 -0.28 5.93
C VAL A 55 5.98 -0.48 4.56
N ILE A 56 4.64 -0.44 4.52
CA ILE A 56 3.84 -0.39 3.29
C ILE A 56 3.13 0.96 3.25
N CYS A 57 3.35 1.75 2.20
CA CYS A 57 2.68 3.04 2.00
C CYS A 57 1.35 2.84 1.28
N ASP A 58 0.25 3.02 2.00
CA ASP A 58 -1.12 2.93 1.47
C ASP A 58 -1.57 4.28 0.90
N PHE A 59 -0.95 4.67 -0.20
CA PHE A 59 -1.26 5.92 -0.87
C PHE A 59 -2.30 5.76 -1.98
N LYS A 60 -2.72 4.51 -2.25
CA LYS A 60 -3.71 4.22 -3.30
C LYS A 60 -3.41 4.99 -4.58
N VAL A 61 -2.14 4.94 -4.99
CA VAL A 61 -1.62 5.71 -6.13
C VAL A 61 -2.47 5.45 -7.37
N ALA A 62 -2.91 6.52 -8.03
CA ALA A 62 -3.88 6.43 -9.11
C ALA A 62 -3.72 7.60 -10.09
N ASP A 63 -2.55 7.72 -10.70
CA ASP A 63 -2.20 8.83 -11.58
C ASP A 63 -1.66 8.30 -12.93
N ILE A 64 -1.23 9.20 -13.80
CA ILE A 64 -0.52 8.86 -15.04
C ILE A 64 0.83 8.19 -14.74
N PRO A 65 1.38 7.38 -15.66
CA PRO A 65 2.59 6.59 -15.43
C PRO A 65 3.77 7.37 -14.84
N ASN A 66 4.06 8.56 -15.39
CA ASN A 66 5.19 9.37 -14.91
C ASN A 66 5.03 9.83 -13.45
N THR A 67 3.82 10.28 -13.07
CA THR A 67 3.54 10.71 -11.69
C THR A 67 3.61 9.52 -10.73
N ASN A 68 3.05 8.37 -11.11
CA ASN A 68 3.13 7.15 -10.32
C ASN A 68 4.57 6.71 -10.08
N ARG A 69 5.43 6.78 -11.10
CA ARG A 69 6.86 6.49 -10.98
C ARG A 69 7.54 7.42 -9.96
N LEU A 70 7.34 8.74 -10.07
CA LEU A 70 7.94 9.73 -9.17
C LEU A 70 7.49 9.56 -7.71
N ILE A 71 6.19 9.27 -7.48
CA ILE A 71 5.67 8.96 -6.14
C ILE A 71 6.35 7.71 -5.60
N THR A 72 6.46 6.67 -6.40
CA THR A 72 7.03 5.37 -6.00
C THR A 72 8.52 5.49 -5.68
N GLU A 73 9.28 6.21 -6.50
CA GLU A 73 10.70 6.51 -6.25
C GLU A 73 10.86 7.18 -4.89
N SER A 74 10.12 8.26 -4.64
CA SER A 74 10.18 9.00 -3.37
C SER A 74 9.84 8.14 -2.14
N VAL A 75 8.83 7.30 -2.27
CA VAL A 75 8.38 6.39 -1.20
C VAL A 75 9.42 5.31 -0.89
N PHE A 76 10.03 4.72 -1.91
CA PHE A 76 11.06 3.70 -1.73
C PHE A 76 12.39 4.29 -1.24
N GLU A 77 12.77 5.48 -1.70
CA GLU A 77 13.92 6.23 -1.16
C GLU A 77 13.75 6.56 0.32
N ALA A 78 12.53 6.85 0.77
CA ALA A 78 12.22 7.05 2.18
C ALA A 78 12.29 5.76 3.04
N GLY A 79 12.46 4.58 2.42
CA GLY A 79 12.66 3.31 3.12
C GLY A 79 11.46 2.36 3.11
N ALA A 80 10.36 2.69 2.43
CA ALA A 80 9.24 1.77 2.30
C ALA A 80 9.64 0.48 1.56
N GLN A 81 9.02 -0.63 1.93
CA GLN A 81 9.19 -1.93 1.31
C GLN A 81 8.00 -2.31 0.43
N GLY A 82 6.93 -1.51 0.45
CA GLY A 82 5.78 -1.72 -0.40
C GLY A 82 4.94 -0.47 -0.60
N ILE A 83 4.15 -0.50 -1.65
CA ILE A 83 3.21 0.57 -2.02
C ILE A 83 1.86 -0.03 -2.42
N ILE A 84 0.79 0.70 -2.17
CA ILE A 84 -0.56 0.33 -2.60
C ILE A 84 -1.02 1.31 -3.68
N ALA A 85 -1.50 0.76 -4.80
CA ALA A 85 -2.02 1.50 -5.94
C ALA A 85 -3.42 1.00 -6.35
N HIS A 86 -4.20 1.83 -7.02
CA HIS A 86 -5.45 1.42 -7.65
C HIS A 86 -5.22 0.76 -9.01
N ALA A 87 -6.09 -0.19 -9.37
CA ALA A 87 -6.07 -0.84 -10.68
C ALA A 87 -6.65 0.04 -11.82
N PHE A 88 -7.63 0.89 -11.51
CA PHE A 88 -8.44 1.60 -12.51
C PHE A 88 -7.66 2.55 -13.45
N PRO A 89 -6.47 3.09 -13.12
CA PRO A 89 -5.70 3.86 -14.10
C PRO A 89 -5.11 3.03 -15.23
N GLY A 90 -5.18 1.70 -15.13
CA GLY A 90 -4.78 0.78 -16.19
C GLY A 90 -3.33 0.28 -16.11
N PRO A 91 -2.95 -0.58 -17.09
CA PRO A 91 -1.69 -1.33 -17.03
C PRO A 91 -0.45 -0.46 -17.05
N GLU A 92 -0.41 0.59 -17.87
CA GLU A 92 0.79 1.43 -17.99
C GLU A 92 1.12 2.17 -16.69
N SER A 93 0.08 2.59 -15.95
CA SER A 93 0.24 3.22 -14.64
C SER A 93 0.81 2.26 -13.59
N LEU A 94 0.35 1.01 -13.58
CA LEU A 94 0.87 0.00 -12.66
C LEU A 94 2.26 -0.51 -13.07
N LYS A 95 2.55 -0.65 -14.36
CA LYS A 95 3.89 -0.97 -14.87
C LYS A 95 4.92 0.05 -14.41
N ALA A 96 4.59 1.34 -14.52
CA ALA A 96 5.48 2.42 -14.08
C ALA A 96 5.86 2.33 -12.60
N ILE A 97 4.95 1.84 -11.73
CA ILE A 97 5.23 1.56 -10.32
C ILE A 97 6.12 0.32 -10.19
N ARG A 98 5.75 -0.78 -10.88
CA ARG A 98 6.47 -2.06 -10.79
C ARG A 98 7.92 -1.97 -11.25
N GLU A 99 8.20 -1.14 -12.24
CA GLU A 99 9.51 -0.96 -12.86
C GLU A 99 10.49 -0.13 -12.02
N VAL A 100 10.02 0.63 -11.01
CA VAL A 100 10.90 1.37 -10.10
C VAL A 100 11.81 0.43 -9.31
N ASP A 101 11.23 -0.60 -8.71
CA ASP A 101 11.99 -1.65 -8.02
C ASP A 101 11.14 -2.93 -7.94
N SER A 102 11.48 -3.92 -8.74
CA SER A 102 10.76 -5.19 -8.81
C SER A 102 10.92 -6.07 -7.56
N SER A 103 11.85 -5.76 -6.68
CA SER A 103 12.04 -6.47 -5.40
C SER A 103 11.10 -5.99 -4.29
N LYS A 104 10.47 -4.84 -4.47
CA LYS A 104 9.52 -4.26 -3.51
C LYS A 104 8.11 -4.78 -3.74
N ASP A 105 7.27 -4.67 -2.71
CA ASP A 105 5.89 -5.10 -2.81
C ASP A 105 5.02 -4.05 -3.52
N LEU A 106 4.20 -4.53 -4.45
CA LEU A 106 3.10 -3.79 -5.04
C LEU A 106 1.79 -4.50 -4.70
N PHE A 107 0.90 -3.83 -3.98
CA PHE A 107 -0.46 -4.29 -3.75
C PHE A 107 -1.44 -3.47 -4.57
N VAL A 108 -2.41 -4.13 -5.19
CA VAL A 108 -3.36 -3.50 -6.10
C VAL A 108 -4.76 -3.50 -5.49
N VAL A 109 -5.37 -2.33 -5.36
CA VAL A 109 -6.74 -2.18 -4.88
C VAL A 109 -7.70 -2.57 -6.00
N ILE A 110 -8.47 -3.63 -5.77
CA ILE A 110 -9.46 -4.13 -6.71
C ILE A 110 -10.89 -3.75 -6.33
N THR A 111 -11.12 -3.42 -5.07
CA THR A 111 -12.41 -2.90 -4.57
C THR A 111 -12.22 -2.16 -3.26
N MET A 112 -13.20 -1.38 -2.82
CA MET A 112 -13.14 -0.55 -1.61
C MET A 112 -14.13 -1.04 -0.56
N SER A 113 -13.79 -0.87 0.74
CA SER A 113 -14.56 -1.43 1.86
C SER A 113 -15.80 -0.65 2.27
N HIS A 114 -15.91 0.63 1.92
CA HIS A 114 -17.06 1.46 2.29
C HIS A 114 -18.32 1.10 1.48
N PRO A 115 -19.52 1.44 1.96
CA PRO A 115 -20.76 1.17 1.22
C PRO A 115 -20.71 1.71 -0.21
N ARG A 116 -21.06 0.88 -1.17
CA ARG A 116 -21.00 1.14 -2.62
C ARG A 116 -19.58 1.37 -3.18
N GLY A 117 -18.54 1.14 -2.39
CA GLY A 117 -17.15 1.33 -2.82
C GLY A 117 -16.68 0.34 -3.90
N GLY A 118 -17.45 -0.71 -4.17
CA GLY A 118 -17.20 -1.67 -5.25
C GLY A 118 -18.02 -1.44 -6.52
N ASP A 119 -19.03 -0.57 -6.49
CA ASP A 119 -20.03 -0.43 -7.58
C ASP A 119 -19.41 -0.03 -8.93
N PHE A 120 -18.25 0.61 -8.91
CA PHE A 120 -17.57 1.13 -10.11
C PHE A 120 -16.30 0.33 -10.47
N PHE A 121 -16.06 -0.80 -9.81
CA PHE A 121 -14.86 -1.61 -10.03
C PHE A 121 -15.22 -2.91 -10.78
N ASP A 122 -14.48 -3.20 -11.85
CA ASP A 122 -14.46 -4.51 -12.51
C ASP A 122 -13.41 -5.38 -11.79
N ILE A 123 -13.86 -6.11 -10.76
CA ILE A 123 -13.00 -6.90 -9.90
C ILE A 123 -12.22 -7.96 -10.68
N GLU A 124 -12.89 -8.65 -11.64
CA GLU A 124 -12.27 -9.70 -12.45
C GLU A 124 -11.17 -9.14 -13.35
N ALA A 125 -11.45 -8.03 -14.04
CA ALA A 125 -10.46 -7.35 -14.87
C ALA A 125 -9.29 -6.83 -14.03
N PHE A 126 -9.54 -6.32 -12.82
CA PHE A 126 -8.50 -5.80 -11.93
C PHE A 126 -7.65 -6.90 -11.31
N CYS A 127 -8.22 -8.05 -10.99
CA CYS A 127 -7.46 -9.23 -10.57
C CYS A 127 -6.55 -9.72 -11.69
N SER A 128 -7.09 -9.82 -12.91
CA SER A 128 -6.32 -10.23 -14.09
C SER A 128 -5.14 -9.28 -14.35
N LEU A 129 -5.38 -7.98 -14.26
CA LEU A 129 -4.34 -6.96 -14.40
C LEU A 129 -3.27 -7.08 -13.31
N ALA A 130 -3.68 -7.28 -12.04
CA ALA A 130 -2.74 -7.45 -10.93
C ALA A 130 -1.80 -8.66 -11.15
N LEU A 131 -2.34 -9.77 -11.67
CA LEU A 131 -1.55 -10.95 -12.04
C LEU A 131 -0.58 -10.65 -13.20
N GLU A 132 -1.06 -9.99 -14.25
CA GLU A 132 -0.23 -9.62 -15.42
C GLU A 132 0.97 -8.74 -15.04
N ILE A 133 0.75 -7.78 -14.15
CA ILE A 133 1.80 -6.86 -13.66
C ILE A 133 2.77 -7.55 -12.68
N GLY A 134 2.44 -8.72 -12.17
CA GLY A 134 3.21 -9.38 -11.12
C GLY A 134 3.10 -8.64 -9.78
N ALA A 135 1.91 -8.20 -9.43
CA ALA A 135 1.64 -7.63 -8.11
C ALA A 135 1.90 -8.66 -7.01
N THR A 136 2.32 -8.21 -5.84
CA THR A 136 2.50 -9.06 -4.64
C THR A 136 1.17 -9.61 -4.14
N GLY A 137 0.10 -8.85 -4.32
CA GLY A 137 -1.25 -9.24 -3.94
C GLY A 137 -2.27 -8.15 -4.25
N VAL A 138 -3.52 -8.45 -3.91
CA VAL A 138 -4.64 -7.52 -4.07
C VAL A 138 -5.16 -7.04 -2.72
N ILE A 139 -5.78 -5.87 -2.71
CA ILE A 139 -6.48 -5.31 -1.54
C ILE A 139 -7.98 -5.40 -1.79
N ALA A 140 -8.66 -6.10 -0.90
CA ALA A 140 -10.11 -6.26 -0.90
C ALA A 140 -10.66 -6.30 0.53
N PRO A 141 -11.95 -5.98 0.76
CA PRO A 141 -12.53 -5.97 2.09
C PRO A 141 -12.81 -7.39 2.61
N ALA A 142 -12.35 -7.69 3.83
CA ALA A 142 -12.64 -8.96 4.50
C ALA A 142 -14.13 -9.18 4.82
N THR A 143 -14.94 -8.11 4.74
CA THR A 143 -16.41 -8.17 4.92
C THR A 143 -17.15 -8.71 3.71
N ARG A 144 -16.47 -8.90 2.59
CA ARG A 144 -17.00 -9.47 1.34
C ARG A 144 -15.99 -10.51 0.80
N PRO A 145 -15.85 -11.66 1.45
CA PRO A 145 -14.89 -12.67 1.02
C PRO A 145 -15.23 -13.25 -0.36
N GLU A 146 -16.48 -13.14 -0.81
CA GLU A 146 -16.94 -13.53 -2.15
C GLU A 146 -16.29 -12.70 -3.28
N ASP A 147 -15.82 -11.49 -3.00
CA ASP A 147 -15.12 -10.64 -3.98
C ASP A 147 -13.70 -11.18 -4.32
N ILE A 148 -13.20 -12.17 -3.57
CA ILE A 148 -11.81 -12.65 -3.68
C ILE A 148 -11.68 -14.19 -3.70
N SER A 149 -12.81 -14.89 -3.82
CA SER A 149 -12.87 -16.37 -3.85
C SER A 149 -12.97 -16.94 -5.26
#